data_6806c41f9d0701cb04f67400a9d30986
#
_entry.id   6806c41f9d0701cb04f67400a9d30986
#
_cell.length_a   1.000
_cell.length_b   1.000
_cell.length_c   1.000
_cell.angle_alpha   90.00
_cell.angle_beta   90.00
_cell.angle_gamma   90.00
#
_symmetry.space_group_name_H-M   'P 1'
#
loop_
_entity.id
_entity.type
_entity.pdbx_description
1 polymer ?
#
loop_
_entity_poly.entity_id
_entity_poly.type
_entity_poly.pdbx_seq_one_letter_code
_entity_poly.pdbx_strand_id
1 'polypeptide(L)'
;MKIILILVAFIVMGLLWVKLGSAGEIPRQGEVAPAFDLPDQNGKNQKLTDYQGKWVVLYFYPKDDTPGCTQEACTFRDDLHLLTELGAQVIGVSVDDSASHTEFAKKYHLPFPLLADKNGKVTDSYGALLNLGIMQFAKRYTFLIDPQGKVARVYQKVDTSRHSKEIIDDLRKLVK
;
A
#
# COMPACT_ATOMS: atom_id res chain seq x y z
N MET A 1 42.11 26.20 -26.60
CA MET A 1 41.18 25.16 -27.09
C MET A 1 41.06 23.93 -26.18
N LYS A 2 42.15 23.36 -25.64
CA LYS A 2 42.09 22.15 -24.79
C LYS A 2 41.36 22.34 -23.44
N ILE A 3 41.44 23.51 -22.82
CA ILE A 3 40.81 23.82 -21.52
C ILE A 3 39.28 23.93 -21.63
N ILE A 4 38.76 24.46 -22.73
CA ILE A 4 37.33 24.59 -22.98
C ILE A 4 36.68 23.22 -23.19
N LEU A 5 37.35 22.28 -23.84
CA LEU A 5 36.86 20.92 -24.03
C LEU A 5 36.75 20.12 -22.72
N ILE A 6 37.63 20.37 -21.76
CA ILE A 6 37.61 19.71 -20.44
C ILE A 6 36.45 20.22 -19.59
N LEU A 7 36.20 21.54 -19.63
CA LEU A 7 35.05 22.13 -18.90
C LEU A 7 33.71 21.66 -19.44
N VAL A 8 33.55 21.50 -20.74
CA VAL A 8 32.32 20.97 -21.35
C VAL A 8 32.09 19.50 -20.97
N ALA A 9 33.18 18.69 -20.91
CA ALA A 9 33.08 17.30 -20.49
C ALA A 9 32.60 17.14 -19.02
N PHE A 10 33.06 18.02 -18.12
CA PHE A 10 32.61 18.01 -16.72
C PHE A 10 31.19 18.49 -16.56
N ILE A 11 30.71 19.44 -17.37
CA ILE A 11 29.32 19.90 -17.36
C ILE A 11 28.38 18.80 -17.89
N VAL A 12 28.77 18.08 -18.93
CA VAL A 12 27.96 16.96 -19.48
C VAL A 12 27.91 15.78 -18.50
N MET A 13 29.01 15.50 -17.80
CA MET A 13 29.04 14.42 -16.79
C MET A 13 28.33 14.78 -15.51
N GLY A 14 28.19 16.08 -15.16
CA GLY A 14 27.41 16.57 -14.03
C GLY A 14 25.90 16.58 -14.27
N LEU A 15 25.46 16.63 -15.52
CA LEU A 15 24.04 16.64 -15.89
C LEU A 15 23.41 15.23 -16.02
N LEU A 16 24.19 14.17 -15.95
CA LEU A 16 23.71 12.78 -16.05
C LEU A 16 23.28 12.17 -14.70
N TRP A 17 23.32 12.96 -13.62
CA TRP A 17 22.71 12.58 -12.33
C TRP A 17 21.30 13.18 -12.17
N VAL A 18 20.54 13.30 -13.24
CA VAL A 18 19.09 13.33 -13.11
C VAL A 18 18.70 11.95 -12.57
N LYS A 19 18.49 11.83 -11.28
CA LYS A 19 17.76 10.69 -10.73
C LYS A 19 16.44 10.61 -11.51
N LEU A 20 16.37 9.74 -12.52
CA LEU A 20 15.07 9.18 -12.89
C LEU A 20 14.49 8.71 -11.57
N GLY A 21 13.32 9.25 -11.20
CA GLY A 21 12.62 8.86 -9.99
C GLY A 21 12.51 7.33 -10.00
N SER A 22 13.37 6.68 -9.23
CA SER A 22 13.31 5.24 -9.03
C SER A 22 11.94 4.98 -8.46
N ALA A 23 11.11 4.19 -9.15
CA ALA A 23 9.90 3.64 -8.54
C ALA A 23 10.32 3.06 -7.18
N GLY A 24 9.54 3.32 -6.13
CA GLY A 24 9.87 2.87 -4.79
C GLY A 24 10.15 1.37 -4.77
N GLU A 25 11.15 0.97 -4.00
CA GLU A 25 11.46 -0.46 -3.83
C GLU A 25 10.38 -1.11 -2.96
N ILE A 26 10.03 -2.36 -3.29
CA ILE A 26 9.10 -3.15 -2.47
C ILE A 26 9.82 -3.51 -1.17
N PRO A 27 9.29 -3.12 0.00
CA PRO A 27 9.87 -3.48 1.30
C PRO A 27 9.97 -4.99 1.46
N ARG A 28 11.12 -5.47 1.91
CA ARG A 28 11.37 -6.91 2.06
C ARG A 28 10.91 -7.40 3.42
N GLN A 29 10.70 -8.69 3.53
CA GLN A 29 10.43 -9.33 4.81
C GLN A 29 11.55 -9.02 5.82
N GLY A 30 11.17 -8.60 7.03
CA GLY A 30 12.06 -8.19 8.12
C GLY A 30 12.42 -6.70 8.13
N GLU A 31 12.20 -5.97 7.03
CA GLU A 31 12.42 -4.52 6.98
C GLU A 31 11.31 -3.76 7.71
N VAL A 32 11.62 -2.57 8.19
CA VAL A 32 10.62 -1.66 8.77
C VAL A 32 9.67 -1.21 7.66
N ALA A 33 8.37 -1.36 7.89
CA ALA A 33 7.35 -0.92 6.95
C ALA A 33 7.40 0.60 6.78
N PRO A 34 7.33 1.15 5.55
CA PRO A 34 7.26 2.58 5.32
C PRO A 34 6.11 3.22 6.09
N ALA A 35 6.36 4.35 6.73
CA ALA A 35 5.34 5.09 7.46
C ALA A 35 4.30 5.69 6.51
N PHE A 36 3.06 5.79 7.00
CA PHE A 36 2.01 6.55 6.34
C PHE A 36 1.29 7.48 7.33
N ASP A 37 0.71 8.56 6.81
CA ASP A 37 -0.20 9.49 7.49
C ASP A 37 -1.19 9.96 6.42
N LEU A 38 -2.33 9.29 6.30
CA LEU A 38 -3.31 9.49 5.22
C LEU A 38 -4.73 9.60 5.79
N PRO A 39 -5.60 10.41 5.18
CA PRO A 39 -7.01 10.46 5.55
C PRO A 39 -7.74 9.19 5.10
N ASP A 40 -8.65 8.72 5.93
CA ASP A 40 -9.59 7.64 5.61
C ASP A 40 -10.87 8.16 4.93
N GLN A 41 -11.84 7.28 4.69
CA GLN A 41 -13.16 7.60 4.12
C GLN A 41 -13.99 8.56 4.97
N ASN A 42 -13.64 8.78 6.23
CA ASN A 42 -14.31 9.71 7.13
C ASN A 42 -13.53 11.02 7.31
N GLY A 43 -12.43 11.20 6.56
CA GLY A 43 -11.53 12.32 6.67
C GLY A 43 -10.62 12.30 7.90
N LYS A 44 -10.61 11.22 8.69
CA LYS A 44 -9.74 11.05 9.83
C LYS A 44 -8.37 10.55 9.36
N ASN A 45 -7.30 11.23 9.76
CA ASN A 45 -5.95 10.75 9.50
C ASN A 45 -5.64 9.47 10.28
N GLN A 46 -5.08 8.51 9.57
CA GLN A 46 -4.62 7.22 10.07
C GLN A 46 -3.10 7.14 9.86
N LYS A 47 -2.37 6.73 10.89
CA LYS A 47 -0.91 6.57 10.84
C LYS A 47 -0.55 5.11 11.13
N LEU A 48 0.53 4.63 10.55
CA LEU A 48 1.01 3.27 10.85
C LEU A 48 1.28 3.11 12.36
N THR A 49 1.75 4.16 13.03
CA THR A 49 2.01 4.16 14.48
C THR A 49 0.77 3.95 15.34
N ASP A 50 -0.43 4.24 14.83
CA ASP A 50 -1.69 4.04 15.56
C ASP A 50 -2.03 2.54 15.72
N TYR A 51 -1.34 1.70 14.98
CA TYR A 51 -1.50 0.24 14.94
C TYR A 51 -0.37 -0.52 15.64
N GLN A 52 0.52 0.18 16.36
CA GLN A 52 1.58 -0.47 17.13
C GLN A 52 1.01 -1.53 18.09
N GLY A 53 1.67 -2.68 18.17
CA GLY A 53 1.22 -3.82 18.99
C GLY A 53 0.16 -4.69 18.32
N LYS A 54 -0.26 -4.38 17.09
CA LYS A 54 -1.24 -5.15 16.30
C LYS A 54 -0.62 -5.61 14.99
N TRP A 55 -1.12 -6.70 14.47
CA TRP A 55 -0.88 -7.07 13.08
C TRP A 55 -1.64 -6.13 12.15
N VAL A 56 -1.05 -5.76 11.01
CA VAL A 56 -1.71 -4.92 9.99
C VAL A 56 -1.69 -5.66 8.67
N VAL A 57 -2.87 -5.82 8.08
CA VAL A 57 -3.07 -6.24 6.70
C VAL A 57 -3.24 -4.98 5.87
N LEU A 58 -2.13 -4.48 5.30
CA LEU A 58 -2.13 -3.29 4.45
C LEU A 58 -2.23 -3.73 2.99
N TYR A 59 -3.42 -3.58 2.39
CA TYR A 59 -3.62 -3.97 1.01
C TYR A 59 -3.78 -2.76 0.09
N PHE A 60 -2.98 -2.73 -0.97
CA PHE A 60 -3.06 -1.76 -2.06
C PHE A 60 -3.94 -2.32 -3.17
N TYR A 61 -4.83 -1.49 -3.71
CA TYR A 61 -5.74 -1.89 -4.77
C TYR A 61 -5.90 -0.77 -5.82
N PRO A 62 -6.15 -1.13 -7.11
CA PRO A 62 -6.11 -0.17 -8.21
C PRO A 62 -7.12 0.95 -8.11
N LYS A 63 -8.41 0.63 -7.79
CA LYS A 63 -9.49 1.63 -7.87
C LYS A 63 -10.76 1.14 -7.18
N ASP A 64 -11.43 2.06 -6.48
CA ASP A 64 -12.75 1.83 -5.89
C ASP A 64 -13.77 1.33 -6.90
N ASP A 65 -14.71 0.53 -6.39
CA ASP A 65 -15.91 0.06 -7.10
C ASP A 65 -15.63 -0.68 -8.43
N THR A 66 -14.41 -1.21 -8.61
CA THR A 66 -14.12 -2.13 -9.71
C THR A 66 -14.34 -3.59 -9.28
N PRO A 67 -14.70 -4.50 -10.20
CA PRO A 67 -15.11 -5.87 -9.82
C PRO A 67 -14.12 -6.60 -8.91
N GLY A 68 -12.83 -6.60 -9.26
CA GLY A 68 -11.80 -7.29 -8.47
C GLY A 68 -11.53 -6.63 -7.12
N CYS A 69 -11.55 -5.28 -7.05
CA CYS A 69 -11.34 -4.56 -5.79
C CYS A 69 -12.54 -4.73 -4.86
N THR A 70 -13.76 -4.71 -5.42
CA THR A 70 -14.98 -4.99 -4.66
C THR A 70 -14.97 -6.41 -4.09
N GLN A 71 -14.60 -7.41 -4.91
CA GLN A 71 -14.50 -8.79 -4.45
C GLN A 71 -13.50 -8.92 -3.28
N GLU A 72 -12.30 -8.35 -3.41
CA GLU A 72 -11.27 -8.40 -2.37
C GLU A 72 -11.73 -7.72 -1.09
N ALA A 73 -12.27 -6.50 -1.18
CA ALA A 73 -12.78 -5.77 -0.02
C ALA A 73 -13.92 -6.52 0.68
N CYS A 74 -14.83 -7.13 -0.08
CA CYS A 74 -15.91 -7.93 0.48
C CYS A 74 -15.40 -9.20 1.18
N THR A 75 -14.37 -9.89 0.64
CA THR A 75 -13.79 -11.06 1.34
C THR A 75 -13.13 -10.64 2.66
N PHE A 76 -12.43 -9.50 2.69
CA PHE A 76 -11.89 -8.96 3.95
C PHE A 76 -12.99 -8.57 4.94
N ARG A 77 -14.09 -7.95 4.49
CA ARG A 77 -15.24 -7.63 5.33
C ARG A 77 -15.84 -8.89 5.95
N ASP A 78 -16.10 -9.90 5.14
CA ASP A 78 -16.78 -11.13 5.54
C ASP A 78 -15.92 -11.95 6.53
N ASP A 79 -14.62 -11.97 6.35
CA ASP A 79 -13.66 -12.67 7.21
C ASP A 79 -13.05 -11.78 8.32
N LEU A 80 -13.53 -10.52 8.48
CA LEU A 80 -12.92 -9.55 9.40
C LEU A 80 -12.90 -10.02 10.85
N HIS A 81 -13.93 -10.75 11.29
CA HIS A 81 -13.99 -11.30 12.64
C HIS A 81 -12.80 -12.25 12.92
N LEU A 82 -12.45 -13.13 11.96
CA LEU A 82 -11.31 -14.05 12.09
C LEU A 82 -9.96 -13.30 12.12
N LEU A 83 -9.83 -12.26 11.30
CA LEU A 83 -8.62 -11.42 11.30
C LEU A 83 -8.47 -10.67 12.63
N THR A 84 -9.57 -10.13 13.16
CA THR A 84 -9.58 -9.42 14.45
C THR A 84 -9.28 -10.35 15.63
N GLU A 85 -9.78 -11.59 15.62
CA GLU A 85 -9.46 -12.62 16.63
C GLU A 85 -7.96 -12.95 16.64
N LEU A 86 -7.29 -12.88 15.48
CA LEU A 86 -5.84 -13.05 15.34
C LEU A 86 -5.04 -11.76 15.63
N GLY A 87 -5.71 -10.69 16.11
CA GLY A 87 -5.09 -9.42 16.44
C GLY A 87 -4.73 -8.56 15.24
N ALA A 88 -5.32 -8.83 14.06
CA ALA A 88 -5.02 -8.10 12.84
C ALA A 88 -6.04 -7.00 12.54
N GLN A 89 -5.55 -5.88 12.01
CA GLN A 89 -6.35 -4.78 11.47
C GLN A 89 -6.19 -4.75 9.94
N VAL A 90 -7.30 -4.59 9.23
CA VAL A 90 -7.31 -4.47 7.76
C VAL A 90 -7.33 -3.00 7.39
N ILE A 91 -6.49 -2.61 6.44
CA ILE A 91 -6.39 -1.24 5.92
C ILE A 91 -6.24 -1.32 4.41
N GLY A 92 -7.14 -0.69 3.67
CA GLY A 92 -7.02 -0.54 2.22
C GLY A 92 -6.35 0.78 1.85
N VAL A 93 -5.61 0.79 0.75
CA VAL A 93 -4.97 2.01 0.21
C VAL A 93 -5.15 2.04 -1.30
N SER A 94 -5.64 3.16 -1.82
CA SER A 94 -5.60 3.45 -3.24
C SER A 94 -5.28 4.92 -3.51
N VAL A 95 -5.13 5.29 -4.77
CA VAL A 95 -4.92 6.69 -5.18
C VAL A 95 -6.25 7.46 -5.39
N ASP A 96 -7.38 6.82 -5.10
CA ASP A 96 -8.67 7.48 -5.06
C ASP A 96 -8.74 8.48 -3.89
N ASP A 97 -9.72 9.37 -3.91
CA ASP A 97 -9.90 10.35 -2.82
C ASP A 97 -10.88 9.84 -1.75
N SER A 98 -10.90 10.54 -0.60
CA SER A 98 -11.77 10.16 0.53
C SER A 98 -13.26 10.16 0.17
N ALA A 99 -13.70 10.99 -0.78
CA ALA A 99 -15.10 11.00 -1.20
C ALA A 99 -15.47 9.70 -1.96
N SER A 100 -14.58 9.24 -2.85
CA SER A 100 -14.71 7.94 -3.52
C SER A 100 -14.73 6.81 -2.51
N HIS A 101 -13.80 6.81 -1.55
CA HIS A 101 -13.76 5.82 -0.46
C HIS A 101 -15.02 5.82 0.40
N THR A 102 -15.62 6.99 0.67
CA THR A 102 -16.87 7.10 1.41
C THR A 102 -18.00 6.36 0.70
N GLU A 103 -18.16 6.61 -0.60
CA GLU A 103 -19.20 5.94 -1.40
C GLU A 103 -18.94 4.44 -1.52
N PHE A 104 -17.69 4.04 -1.75
CA PHE A 104 -17.30 2.63 -1.83
C PHE A 104 -17.55 1.89 -0.51
N ALA A 105 -17.08 2.45 0.61
CA ALA A 105 -17.27 1.87 1.94
C ALA A 105 -18.75 1.76 2.30
N LYS A 106 -19.56 2.80 2.02
CA LYS A 106 -21.01 2.82 2.24
C LYS A 106 -21.73 1.76 1.41
N LYS A 107 -21.42 1.71 0.11
CA LYS A 107 -22.07 0.79 -0.85
C LYS A 107 -21.90 -0.68 -0.46
N TYR A 108 -20.72 -1.03 0.01
CA TYR A 108 -20.36 -2.42 0.32
C TYR A 108 -20.27 -2.71 1.83
N HIS A 109 -20.66 -1.74 2.68
CA HIS A 109 -20.62 -1.86 4.14
C HIS A 109 -19.25 -2.28 4.67
N LEU A 110 -18.18 -1.61 4.18
CA LEU A 110 -16.79 -1.92 4.57
C LEU A 110 -16.49 -1.27 5.95
N PRO A 111 -16.20 -2.07 7.00
CA PRO A 111 -16.07 -1.56 8.37
C PRO A 111 -14.61 -1.20 8.75
N PHE A 112 -13.68 -1.19 7.81
CA PHE A 112 -12.28 -0.91 8.03
C PHE A 112 -11.82 0.34 7.24
N PRO A 113 -10.69 0.97 7.62
CA PRO A 113 -10.19 2.15 6.94
C PRO A 113 -9.79 1.91 5.48
N LEU A 114 -10.20 2.83 4.61
CA LEU A 114 -9.72 2.98 3.24
C LEU A 114 -8.97 4.31 3.16
N LEU A 115 -7.67 4.27 2.87
CA LEU A 115 -6.79 5.44 2.93
C LEU A 115 -6.58 6.06 1.55
N ALA A 116 -6.80 7.37 1.46
CA ALA A 116 -6.71 8.14 0.24
C ALA A 116 -5.29 8.66 -0.01
N ASP A 117 -4.50 7.93 -0.78
CA ASP A 117 -3.15 8.34 -1.20
C ASP A 117 -3.17 9.04 -2.56
N LYS A 118 -3.88 10.15 -2.67
CA LYS A 118 -4.10 10.91 -3.93
C LYS A 118 -2.82 11.24 -4.71
N ASN A 119 -1.70 11.36 -4.01
CA ASN A 119 -0.41 11.70 -4.61
C ASN A 119 0.44 10.47 -4.92
N GLY A 120 -0.02 9.27 -4.56
CA GLY A 120 0.68 8.02 -4.76
C GLY A 120 1.98 7.88 -3.95
N LYS A 121 2.26 8.77 -2.98
CA LYS A 121 3.55 8.78 -2.26
C LYS A 121 3.73 7.56 -1.37
N VAL A 122 2.70 7.18 -0.63
CA VAL A 122 2.73 5.99 0.21
C VAL A 122 2.73 4.76 -0.67
N THR A 123 1.88 4.73 -1.70
CA THR A 123 1.84 3.65 -2.68
C THR A 123 3.21 3.43 -3.36
N ASP A 124 3.92 4.52 -3.68
CA ASP A 124 5.28 4.46 -4.23
C ASP A 124 6.30 3.93 -3.21
N SER A 125 6.24 4.40 -1.95
CA SER A 125 7.15 3.93 -0.90
C SER A 125 7.06 2.42 -0.62
N TYR A 126 5.94 1.80 -0.97
CA TYR A 126 5.73 0.35 -0.92
C TYR A 126 6.01 -0.35 -2.28
N GLY A 127 6.53 0.37 -3.29
CA GLY A 127 6.77 -0.17 -4.64
C GLY A 127 5.49 -0.59 -5.37
N ALA A 128 4.35 -0.17 -4.85
CA ALA A 128 3.03 -0.53 -5.38
C ALA A 128 2.47 0.49 -6.39
N LEU A 129 3.17 1.60 -6.68
CA LEU A 129 2.69 2.60 -7.62
C LEU A 129 2.86 2.13 -9.08
N LEU A 130 1.80 2.25 -9.85
CA LEU A 130 1.81 2.18 -11.31
C LEU A 130 1.55 3.58 -11.85
N ASN A 131 2.58 4.24 -12.35
CA ASN A 131 2.50 5.57 -12.92
C ASN A 131 2.52 5.48 -14.45
N LEU A 132 1.43 5.87 -15.10
CA LEU A 132 1.27 5.89 -16.55
C LEU A 132 1.32 7.32 -17.12
N GLY A 133 1.97 8.25 -16.42
CA GLY A 133 2.09 9.65 -16.79
C GLY A 133 0.90 10.47 -16.32
N ILE A 134 -0.20 10.47 -17.08
CA ILE A 134 -1.42 11.21 -16.73
C ILE A 134 -2.35 10.51 -15.75
N MET A 135 -2.14 9.21 -15.50
CA MET A 135 -2.93 8.40 -14.59
C MET A 135 -2.02 7.59 -13.68
N GLN A 136 -2.43 7.46 -12.43
CA GLN A 136 -1.77 6.65 -11.42
C GLN A 136 -2.75 5.64 -10.84
N PHE A 137 -2.24 4.45 -10.52
CA PHE A 137 -2.99 3.39 -9.85
C PHE A 137 -2.09 2.67 -8.85
N ALA A 138 -2.68 2.08 -7.85
CA ALA A 138 -1.94 1.11 -7.06
C ALA A 138 -1.95 -0.27 -7.74
N LYS A 139 -0.81 -0.97 -7.71
CA LYS A 139 -0.76 -2.41 -7.99
C LYS A 139 -1.45 -3.15 -6.86
N ARG A 140 -1.98 -4.33 -7.15
CA ARG A 140 -2.61 -5.17 -6.14
C ARG A 140 -1.55 -5.92 -5.33
N TYR A 141 -1.01 -5.25 -4.32
CA TYR A 141 -0.03 -5.79 -3.39
C TYR A 141 -0.58 -5.73 -1.97
N THR A 142 -0.25 -6.72 -1.16
CA THR A 142 -0.59 -6.71 0.26
C THR A 142 0.66 -6.95 1.10
N PHE A 143 0.76 -6.21 2.18
CA PHE A 143 1.82 -6.33 3.17
C PHE A 143 1.21 -6.74 4.51
N LEU A 144 1.67 -7.87 5.05
CA LEU A 144 1.39 -8.23 6.41
C LEU A 144 2.49 -7.64 7.29
N ILE A 145 2.11 -6.72 8.18
CA ILE A 145 3.04 -6.00 9.05
C ILE A 145 2.86 -6.52 10.48
N ASP A 146 3.96 -6.84 11.14
CA ASP A 146 3.96 -7.36 12.50
C ASP A 146 3.72 -6.28 13.56
N PRO A 147 3.45 -6.66 14.84
CA PRO A 147 3.24 -5.70 15.93
C PRO A 147 4.42 -4.75 16.20
N GLN A 148 5.60 -5.04 15.69
CA GLN A 148 6.80 -4.20 15.80
C GLN A 148 6.96 -3.25 14.60
N GLY A 149 6.01 -3.26 13.65
CA GLY A 149 6.03 -2.41 12.46
C GLY A 149 6.96 -2.91 11.36
N LYS A 150 7.31 -4.20 11.36
CA LYS A 150 8.13 -4.82 10.31
C LYS A 150 7.28 -5.61 9.34
N VAL A 151 7.69 -5.65 8.09
CA VAL A 151 7.06 -6.46 7.06
C VAL A 151 7.31 -7.93 7.35
N ALA A 152 6.26 -8.67 7.72
CA ALA A 152 6.32 -10.11 7.96
C ALA A 152 6.12 -10.91 6.67
N ARG A 153 5.32 -10.40 5.73
CA ARG A 153 5.08 -11.06 4.44
C ARG A 153 4.63 -10.05 3.37
N VAL A 154 4.92 -10.34 2.11
CA VAL A 154 4.52 -9.55 0.94
C VAL A 154 3.79 -10.45 -0.06
N TYR A 155 2.60 -10.03 -0.49
CA TYR A 155 1.78 -10.70 -1.50
C TYR A 155 1.72 -9.83 -2.75
N GLN A 156 2.37 -10.27 -3.83
CA GLN A 156 2.42 -9.55 -5.12
C GLN A 156 1.50 -10.17 -6.18
N LYS A 157 1.01 -11.39 -5.92
CA LYS A 157 0.06 -12.11 -6.77
C LYS A 157 -1.14 -12.48 -5.91
N VAL A 158 -2.21 -11.71 -6.05
CA VAL A 158 -3.40 -11.79 -5.22
C VAL A 158 -4.55 -12.39 -6.01
N ASP A 159 -5.12 -13.47 -5.49
CA ASP A 159 -6.43 -14.00 -5.90
C ASP A 159 -7.50 -13.34 -5.01
N THR A 160 -8.23 -12.37 -5.56
CA THR A 160 -9.21 -11.56 -4.84
C THR A 160 -10.33 -12.36 -4.18
N SER A 161 -10.59 -13.59 -4.65
CA SER A 161 -11.63 -14.47 -4.11
C SER A 161 -11.19 -15.27 -2.88
N ARG A 162 -9.88 -15.37 -2.61
CA ARG A 162 -9.31 -16.21 -1.54
C ARG A 162 -8.29 -15.50 -0.67
N HIS A 163 -8.00 -14.23 -0.97
CA HIS A 163 -6.89 -13.52 -0.35
C HIS A 163 -7.02 -13.37 1.18
N SER A 164 -8.22 -13.08 1.68
CA SER A 164 -8.46 -13.04 3.12
C SER A 164 -8.12 -14.35 3.83
N LYS A 165 -8.48 -15.49 3.24
CA LYS A 165 -8.19 -16.83 3.77
C LYS A 165 -6.69 -17.15 3.75
N GLU A 166 -5.99 -16.77 2.68
CA GLU A 166 -4.54 -16.91 2.57
C GLU A 166 -3.84 -16.17 3.72
N ILE A 167 -4.24 -14.93 3.98
CA ILE A 167 -3.69 -14.11 5.07
C ILE A 167 -4.02 -14.70 6.45
N ILE A 168 -5.25 -15.17 6.66
CA ILE A 168 -5.66 -15.83 7.91
C ILE A 168 -4.80 -17.08 8.18
N ASP A 169 -4.57 -17.92 7.17
CA ASP A 169 -3.75 -19.12 7.30
C ASP A 169 -2.29 -18.80 7.62
N ASP A 170 -1.78 -17.72 7.07
CA ASP A 170 -0.42 -17.25 7.38
C ASP A 170 -0.32 -16.62 8.77
N LEU A 171 -1.29 -15.78 9.17
CA LEU A 171 -1.37 -15.24 10.53
C LEU A 171 -1.40 -16.35 11.58
N ARG A 172 -2.21 -17.39 11.39
CA ARG A 172 -2.27 -18.54 12.31
C ARG A 172 -0.92 -19.24 12.53
N LYS A 173 -0.01 -19.16 11.54
CA LYS A 173 1.35 -19.70 11.67
C LYS A 173 2.30 -18.74 12.38
N LEU A 174 2.08 -17.42 12.27
CA LEU A 174 2.94 -16.37 12.78
C LEU A 174 2.61 -15.94 14.21
N VAL A 175 1.36 -16.09 14.64
CA VAL A 175 0.87 -15.70 15.98
C VAL A 175 1.11 -16.76 17.06
N LYS A 176 1.74 -17.89 16.70
CA LYS A 176 2.04 -19.00 17.62
C LYS A 176 3.16 -18.69 18.59
#